data_7b0366339a5c3c0eed6002771cfc69c8
#
_entry.id   7b0366339a5c3c0eed6002771cfc69c8
#
_cell.length_a   1.000
_cell.length_b   1.000
_cell.length_c   1.000
_cell.angle_alpha   90.00
_cell.angle_beta   90.00
_cell.angle_gamma   90.00
#
_symmetry.space_group_name_H-M   'P 1'
#
loop_
_entity.id
_entity.type
_entity.pdbx_description
1 polymer ?
#
loop_
_entity_poly.entity_id
_entity_poly.type
_entity_poly.pdbx_seq_one_letter_code
_entity_poly.pdbx_strand_id
1 'polypeptide(L)'
;MKIMIVTDAWEPQVNGVVRTLKNTTRELSALGHRVDLLTPLEFRTIPCPTYPEIRLSLLPRRKVRQRIDEFAPDALHIATEGPLGMAARAYAIQHKLPFTTAYHTRFPEYVQARFGIPLAATYKFLHWFHKPSLAVMAPTPVVKQDLEKFGFTNVVLWTRGVDLDIFHPMDSKVLNTARPIFLYVGRVAVEKNVEAFLKLDLPGSKWVAGEGPALAELKSRYPQVNYLGVLTQAELAKVYAAADVFVFPSRTDTFGLVLLEALACGTPVAAYPVTGPIDVLGDGGAGAMHQDLREACLEALRIDRNHARGWAERFSWAAASEQFAAHLKPLPHASYREESAAA
;
A
#
# COMPACT_ATOMS: atom_id res chain seq x y z
N MET A 1 -15.78 19.51 -0.94
CA MET A 1 -15.69 19.23 0.51
C MET A 1 -14.27 19.52 1.02
N LYS A 2 -14.16 19.91 2.28
CA LYS A 2 -12.89 19.94 3.02
C LYS A 2 -12.68 18.57 3.65
N ILE A 3 -11.65 17.85 3.22
CA ILE A 3 -11.36 16.49 3.67
C ILE A 3 -10.07 16.51 4.46
N MET A 4 -10.10 16.04 5.72
CA MET A 4 -8.88 15.82 6.49
C MET A 4 -8.53 14.34 6.52
N ILE A 5 -7.29 14.03 6.13
CA ILE A 5 -6.72 12.68 6.18
C ILE A 5 -5.60 12.67 7.22
N VAL A 6 -5.74 11.84 8.24
CA VAL A 6 -4.74 11.68 9.31
C VAL A 6 -3.97 10.38 9.07
N THR A 7 -2.65 10.46 9.01
CA THR A 7 -1.79 9.30 8.74
C THR A 7 -0.47 9.36 9.51
N ASP A 8 -0.01 8.21 10.01
CA ASP A 8 1.34 8.01 10.55
C ASP A 8 2.33 7.55 9.47
N ALA A 9 1.82 7.11 8.32
CA ALA A 9 2.62 6.70 7.17
C ALA A 9 2.82 7.88 6.21
N TRP A 10 4.00 8.48 6.24
CA TRP A 10 4.37 9.58 5.36
C TRP A 10 5.88 9.61 5.09
N GLU A 11 6.35 10.57 4.29
CA GLU A 11 7.78 10.75 4.04
C GLU A 11 8.61 10.82 5.33
N PRO A 12 9.82 10.28 5.33
CA PRO A 12 10.62 9.74 4.21
C PRO A 12 10.30 8.29 3.82
N GLN A 13 9.23 7.68 4.32
CA GLN A 13 8.86 6.30 3.99
C GLN A 13 8.52 6.16 2.50
N VAL A 14 9.08 5.15 1.85
CA VAL A 14 8.72 4.74 0.49
C VAL A 14 7.95 3.44 0.56
N ASN A 15 6.63 3.53 0.60
CA ASN A 15 5.74 2.36 0.68
C ASN A 15 4.39 2.60 -0.01
N GLY A 16 3.59 1.54 -0.14
CA GLY A 16 2.30 1.57 -0.80
C GLY A 16 1.27 2.48 -0.14
N VAL A 17 1.33 2.69 1.19
CA VAL A 17 0.40 3.58 1.92
C VAL A 17 0.65 5.03 1.52
N VAL A 18 1.90 5.47 1.58
CA VAL A 18 2.29 6.84 1.19
C VAL A 18 1.91 7.11 -0.27
N ARG A 19 2.21 6.16 -1.18
CA ARG A 19 1.82 6.30 -2.60
C ARG A 19 0.31 6.39 -2.78
N THR A 20 -0.46 5.54 -2.09
CA THR A 20 -1.91 5.57 -2.15
C THR A 20 -2.45 6.92 -1.71
N LEU A 21 -2.02 7.41 -0.54
CA LEU A 21 -2.51 8.68 0.00
C LEU A 21 -2.12 9.88 -0.88
N LYS A 22 -0.90 9.90 -1.43
CA LYS A 22 -0.48 10.95 -2.37
C LYS A 22 -1.34 10.99 -3.63
N ASN A 23 -1.55 9.85 -4.28
CA ASN A 23 -2.38 9.78 -5.48
C ASN A 23 -3.84 10.12 -5.17
N THR A 24 -4.40 9.55 -4.10
CA THR A 24 -5.78 9.88 -3.69
C THR A 24 -5.95 11.36 -3.40
N THR A 25 -5.00 12.00 -2.71
CA THR A 25 -5.05 13.45 -2.45
C THR A 25 -4.98 14.26 -3.75
N ARG A 26 -4.12 13.87 -4.70
CA ARG A 26 -4.01 14.53 -6.01
C ARG A 26 -5.33 14.45 -6.77
N GLU A 27 -5.92 13.26 -6.87
CA GLU A 27 -7.17 13.05 -7.60
C GLU A 27 -8.36 13.74 -6.91
N LEU A 28 -8.46 13.67 -5.57
CA LEU A 28 -9.49 14.40 -4.83
C LEU A 28 -9.40 15.91 -5.05
N SER A 29 -8.18 16.46 -5.13
CA SER A 29 -7.95 17.87 -5.43
C SER A 29 -8.40 18.20 -6.86
N ALA A 30 -8.13 17.32 -7.83
CA ALA A 30 -8.60 17.45 -9.21
C ALA A 30 -10.15 17.41 -9.31
N LEU A 31 -10.80 16.63 -8.43
CA LEU A 31 -12.27 16.60 -8.28
C LEU A 31 -12.85 17.82 -7.54
N GLY A 32 -12.03 18.83 -7.21
CA GLY A 32 -12.48 20.06 -6.56
C GLY A 32 -12.64 19.96 -5.04
N HIS A 33 -12.11 18.91 -4.39
CA HIS A 33 -12.08 18.83 -2.94
C HIS A 33 -10.84 19.57 -2.38
N ARG A 34 -10.99 20.19 -1.21
CA ARG A 34 -9.86 20.73 -0.44
C ARG A 34 -9.38 19.67 0.53
N VAL A 35 -8.22 19.06 0.26
CA VAL A 35 -7.66 18.00 1.10
C VAL A 35 -6.53 18.56 1.98
N ASP A 36 -6.56 18.23 3.26
CA ASP A 36 -5.49 18.50 4.21
C ASP A 36 -4.98 17.19 4.80
N LEU A 37 -3.65 17.04 4.82
CA LEU A 37 -2.96 15.85 5.31
C LEU A 37 -2.28 16.17 6.65
N LEU A 38 -2.70 15.49 7.71
CA LEU A 38 -2.05 15.56 9.00
C LEU A 38 -1.06 14.40 9.14
N THR A 39 0.24 14.71 9.10
CA THR A 39 1.33 13.75 8.96
C THR A 39 2.37 13.90 10.07
N PRO A 40 3.29 12.93 10.27
CA PRO A 40 4.37 13.03 11.25
C PRO A 40 5.32 14.20 11.04
N LEU A 41 5.39 14.78 9.83
CA LEU A 41 6.28 15.92 9.54
C LEU A 41 5.98 17.15 10.39
N GLU A 42 4.76 17.27 10.91
CA GLU A 42 4.36 18.38 11.76
C GLU A 42 4.69 18.19 13.26
N PHE A 43 5.24 17.04 13.63
CA PHE A 43 5.42 16.63 15.02
C PHE A 43 6.87 16.34 15.38
N ARG A 44 7.19 16.40 16.67
CA ARG A 44 8.40 15.75 17.18
C ARG A 44 8.19 14.25 17.12
N THR A 45 9.16 13.52 16.58
CA THR A 45 9.05 12.09 16.35
C THR A 45 10.24 11.32 16.88
N ILE A 46 10.02 10.03 17.18
CA ILE A 46 11.07 9.05 17.44
C ILE A 46 11.02 7.96 16.35
N PRO A 47 12.14 7.31 16.03
CA PRO A 47 12.12 6.17 15.11
C PRO A 47 11.38 4.99 15.74
N CYS A 48 10.60 4.28 14.93
CA CYS A 48 10.01 3.01 15.33
C CYS A 48 11.14 1.96 15.51
N PRO A 49 11.17 1.20 16.61
CA PRO A 49 12.09 0.08 16.75
C PRO A 49 11.99 -0.85 15.54
N THR A 50 13.14 -1.30 14.99
CA THR A 50 13.25 -2.16 13.79
C THR A 50 12.88 -1.53 12.44
N TYR A 51 12.21 -0.36 12.42
CA TYR A 51 11.85 0.40 11.21
C TYR A 51 12.09 1.89 11.41
N PRO A 52 13.34 2.35 11.46
CA PRO A 52 13.69 3.73 11.80
C PRO A 52 13.13 4.78 10.84
N GLU A 53 12.78 4.37 9.61
CA GLU A 53 12.08 5.21 8.63
C GLU A 53 10.63 5.50 9.02
N ILE A 54 10.00 4.65 9.85
CA ILE A 54 8.69 4.93 10.43
C ILE A 54 8.86 5.85 11.63
N ARG A 55 8.28 7.04 11.53
CA ARG A 55 8.41 8.09 12.55
C ARG A 55 7.16 8.14 13.44
N LEU A 56 7.32 7.81 14.71
CA LEU A 56 6.24 7.83 15.70
C LEU A 56 6.12 9.21 16.34
N SER A 57 4.99 9.87 16.18
CA SER A 57 4.73 11.21 16.70
C SER A 57 4.57 11.21 18.22
N LEU A 58 5.25 12.13 18.91
CA LEU A 58 5.22 12.26 20.36
C LEU A 58 4.11 13.23 20.79
N LEU A 59 3.31 12.83 21.79
CA LEU A 59 2.26 13.64 22.43
C LEU A 59 1.33 14.36 21.43
N PRO A 60 0.78 13.67 20.41
CA PRO A 60 0.14 14.33 19.29
C PRO A 60 -1.23 14.96 19.63
N ARG A 61 -1.90 14.56 20.71
CA ARG A 61 -3.30 14.87 21.02
C ARG A 61 -3.66 16.36 20.90
N ARG A 62 -2.84 17.25 21.51
CA ARG A 62 -3.13 18.68 21.51
C ARG A 62 -3.08 19.28 20.11
N LYS A 63 -2.03 18.95 19.35
CA LYS A 63 -1.85 19.49 18.01
C LYS A 63 -2.83 18.87 17.00
N VAL A 64 -3.16 17.57 17.12
CA VAL A 64 -4.19 16.92 16.31
C VAL A 64 -5.54 17.62 16.53
N ARG A 65 -5.95 17.85 17.77
CA ARG A 65 -7.15 18.65 18.08
C ARG A 65 -7.11 20.01 17.40
N GLN A 66 -6.06 20.78 17.64
CA GLN A 66 -5.90 22.12 17.07
C GLN A 66 -6.04 22.12 15.54
N ARG A 67 -5.37 21.18 14.86
CA ARG A 67 -5.41 21.09 13.40
C ARG A 67 -6.80 20.71 12.86
N ILE A 68 -7.52 19.82 13.54
CA ILE A 68 -8.90 19.48 13.17
C ILE A 68 -9.81 20.69 13.37
N ASP A 69 -9.70 21.39 14.51
CA ASP A 69 -10.51 22.59 14.82
C ASP A 69 -10.25 23.72 13.81
N GLU A 70 -8.98 24.04 13.53
CA GLU A 70 -8.59 25.10 12.57
C GLU A 70 -9.01 24.80 11.13
N PHE A 71 -8.81 23.56 10.68
CA PHE A 71 -9.19 23.19 9.32
C PHE A 71 -10.71 23.09 9.19
N ALA A 72 -11.42 22.72 10.26
CA ALA A 72 -12.86 22.49 10.29
C ALA A 72 -13.32 21.65 9.08
N PRO A 73 -12.92 20.35 8.99
CA PRO A 73 -13.19 19.50 7.84
C PRO A 73 -14.68 19.21 7.67
N ASP A 74 -15.09 18.92 6.44
CA ASP A 74 -16.42 18.37 6.13
C ASP A 74 -16.43 16.83 6.28
N ALA A 75 -15.25 16.19 6.21
CA ALA A 75 -15.09 14.75 6.42
C ALA A 75 -13.71 14.43 7.02
N LEU A 76 -13.69 13.47 7.94
CA LEU A 76 -12.47 12.98 8.60
C LEU A 76 -12.18 11.53 8.22
N HIS A 77 -10.97 11.29 7.71
CA HIS A 77 -10.45 9.94 7.42
C HIS A 77 -9.20 9.67 8.23
N ILE A 78 -9.16 8.55 8.94
CA ILE A 78 -8.01 8.09 9.74
C ILE A 78 -7.40 6.90 9.00
N ALA A 79 -6.28 7.14 8.32
CA ALA A 79 -5.68 6.17 7.42
C ALA A 79 -4.83 5.10 8.11
N THR A 80 -4.32 5.35 9.33
CA THR A 80 -3.41 4.45 10.03
C THR A 80 -3.69 4.38 11.53
N GLU A 81 -3.24 3.30 12.18
CA GLU A 81 -3.51 2.97 13.58
C GLU A 81 -2.40 3.46 14.55
N GLY A 82 -1.48 4.30 14.06
CA GLY A 82 -0.37 4.84 14.86
C GLY A 82 -0.77 5.97 15.80
N PRO A 83 0.22 6.68 16.41
CA PRO A 83 -0.03 7.72 17.40
C PRO A 83 -0.94 8.86 16.92
N LEU A 84 -0.83 9.27 15.64
CA LEU A 84 -1.71 10.28 15.05
C LEU A 84 -3.12 9.76 14.87
N GLY A 85 -3.26 8.54 14.31
CA GLY A 85 -4.56 7.90 14.15
C GLY A 85 -5.26 7.69 15.49
N MET A 86 -4.53 7.25 16.52
CA MET A 86 -5.06 7.11 17.88
C MET A 86 -5.55 8.43 18.47
N ALA A 87 -4.81 9.52 18.25
CA ALA A 87 -5.19 10.84 18.73
C ALA A 87 -6.43 11.37 18.02
N ALA A 88 -6.50 11.25 16.69
CA ALA A 88 -7.65 11.66 15.89
C ALA A 88 -8.90 10.84 16.23
N ARG A 89 -8.74 9.51 16.39
CA ARG A 89 -9.82 8.64 16.84
C ARG A 89 -10.38 9.03 18.20
N ALA A 90 -9.49 9.30 19.17
CA ALA A 90 -9.93 9.71 20.51
C ALA A 90 -10.70 11.03 20.46
N TYR A 91 -10.20 11.99 19.69
CA TYR A 91 -10.88 13.27 19.46
C TYR A 91 -12.25 13.09 18.82
N ALA A 92 -12.34 12.31 17.73
CA ALA A 92 -13.59 12.07 17.03
C ALA A 92 -14.65 11.40 17.93
N ILE A 93 -14.25 10.41 18.74
CA ILE A 93 -15.17 9.76 19.70
C ILE A 93 -15.64 10.74 20.77
N GLN A 94 -14.72 11.51 21.35
CA GLN A 94 -15.06 12.49 22.40
C GLN A 94 -16.06 13.53 21.90
N HIS A 95 -15.93 13.97 20.65
CA HIS A 95 -16.81 14.99 20.05
C HIS A 95 -17.93 14.41 19.20
N LYS A 96 -18.14 13.06 19.25
CA LYS A 96 -19.19 12.34 18.47
C LYS A 96 -19.13 12.63 16.97
N LEU A 97 -17.93 12.86 16.45
CA LEU A 97 -17.72 13.12 15.01
C LEU A 97 -17.67 11.80 14.25
N PRO A 98 -18.44 11.65 13.16
CA PRO A 98 -18.31 10.51 12.27
C PRO A 98 -16.94 10.53 11.56
N PHE A 99 -16.32 9.36 11.41
CA PHE A 99 -15.07 9.23 10.69
C PHE A 99 -15.00 7.90 9.96
N THR A 100 -14.15 7.83 8.96
CA THR A 100 -13.82 6.60 8.24
C THR A 100 -12.39 6.19 8.51
N THR A 101 -12.09 4.91 8.31
CA THR A 101 -10.73 4.36 8.47
C THR A 101 -10.35 3.52 7.25
N ALA A 102 -9.08 3.14 7.14
CA ALA A 102 -8.62 2.22 6.11
C ALA A 102 -7.74 1.10 6.68
N TYR A 103 -7.82 -0.08 6.07
CA TYR A 103 -6.94 -1.20 6.32
C TYR A 103 -5.91 -1.30 5.20
N HIS A 104 -4.72 -0.79 5.43
CA HIS A 104 -3.69 -0.72 4.40
C HIS A 104 -2.71 -1.88 4.42
N THR A 105 -2.48 -2.47 5.59
CA THR A 105 -1.39 -3.42 5.81
C THR A 105 -1.87 -4.60 6.64
N ARG A 106 -1.44 -5.81 6.30
CA ARG A 106 -1.65 -7.01 7.13
C ARG A 106 -0.77 -6.95 8.39
N PHE A 107 -1.02 -5.90 9.18
CA PHE A 107 -0.28 -5.63 10.42
C PHE A 107 -0.25 -6.81 11.40
N PRO A 108 -1.36 -7.56 11.61
CA PRO A 108 -1.35 -8.74 12.48
C PRO A 108 -0.34 -9.81 12.05
N GLU A 109 -0.29 -10.10 10.75
CA GLU A 109 0.61 -11.09 10.19
C GLU A 109 2.09 -10.65 10.32
N TYR A 110 2.37 -9.36 10.14
CA TYR A 110 3.72 -8.81 10.33
C TYR A 110 4.17 -8.86 11.79
N VAL A 111 3.27 -8.53 12.72
CA VAL A 111 3.54 -8.59 14.17
C VAL A 111 3.75 -10.04 14.61
N GLN A 112 2.94 -10.99 14.12
CA GLN A 112 3.11 -12.40 14.40
C GLN A 112 4.44 -12.93 13.88
N ALA A 113 4.75 -12.67 12.60
CA ALA A 113 5.99 -13.15 11.97
C ALA A 113 7.26 -12.63 12.66
N ARG A 114 7.18 -11.46 13.27
CA ARG A 114 8.34 -10.75 13.85
C ARG A 114 8.48 -10.94 15.34
N PHE A 115 7.38 -10.89 16.07
CA PHE A 115 7.36 -10.86 17.54
C PHE A 115 6.67 -12.08 18.14
N GLY A 116 6.12 -12.99 17.33
CA GLY A 116 5.39 -14.17 17.80
C GLY A 116 4.06 -13.84 18.49
N ILE A 117 3.56 -12.61 18.39
CA ILE A 117 2.29 -12.22 19.03
C ILE A 117 1.16 -12.89 18.26
N PRO A 118 0.21 -13.56 18.97
CA PRO A 118 -0.90 -14.26 18.33
C PRO A 118 -1.77 -13.34 17.48
N LEU A 119 -2.15 -13.77 16.27
CA LEU A 119 -3.02 -13.03 15.34
C LEU A 119 -4.31 -12.54 16.04
N ALA A 120 -4.93 -13.39 16.85
CA ALA A 120 -6.17 -13.04 17.54
C ALA A 120 -6.04 -11.79 18.43
N ALA A 121 -4.90 -11.62 19.11
CA ALA A 121 -4.67 -10.46 19.97
C ALA A 121 -4.53 -9.17 19.13
N THR A 122 -3.81 -9.25 18.03
CA THR A 122 -3.61 -8.10 17.14
C THR A 122 -4.90 -7.74 16.38
N TYR A 123 -5.66 -8.74 15.90
CA TYR A 123 -6.97 -8.48 15.30
C TYR A 123 -7.99 -7.91 16.30
N LYS A 124 -7.94 -8.30 17.59
CA LYS A 124 -8.76 -7.70 18.65
C LYS A 124 -8.46 -6.21 18.82
N PHE A 125 -7.16 -5.82 18.77
CA PHE A 125 -6.74 -4.41 18.80
C PHE A 125 -7.26 -3.66 17.56
N LEU A 126 -7.08 -4.21 16.36
CA LEU A 126 -7.58 -3.58 15.13
C LEU A 126 -9.09 -3.44 15.12
N HIS A 127 -9.82 -4.50 15.54
CA HIS A 127 -11.27 -4.43 15.67
C HIS A 127 -11.69 -3.31 16.63
N TRP A 128 -11.05 -3.21 17.82
CA TRP A 128 -11.30 -2.13 18.75
C TRP A 128 -11.01 -0.75 18.13
N PHE A 129 -9.94 -0.62 17.36
CA PHE A 129 -9.58 0.64 16.72
C PHE A 129 -10.61 1.06 15.67
N HIS A 130 -11.00 0.16 14.79
CA HIS A 130 -11.87 0.45 13.65
C HIS A 130 -13.37 0.41 13.99
N LYS A 131 -13.79 -0.30 15.05
CA LYS A 131 -15.20 -0.49 15.40
C LYS A 131 -16.06 0.79 15.45
N PRO A 132 -15.57 1.95 15.98
CA PRO A 132 -16.36 3.17 16.01
C PRO A 132 -16.40 3.92 14.68
N SER A 133 -15.64 3.52 13.67
CA SER A 133 -15.70 4.15 12.33
C SER A 133 -16.98 3.78 11.60
N LEU A 134 -17.47 4.65 10.73
CA LEU A 134 -18.65 4.39 9.91
C LEU A 134 -18.34 3.48 8.71
N ALA A 135 -17.09 3.46 8.26
CA ALA A 135 -16.61 2.56 7.22
C ALA A 135 -15.13 2.26 7.42
N VAL A 136 -14.75 1.01 7.23
CA VAL A 136 -13.37 0.53 7.13
C VAL A 136 -13.08 0.22 5.67
N MET A 137 -12.22 1.00 5.04
CA MET A 137 -11.91 0.86 3.62
C MET A 137 -10.85 -0.22 3.41
N ALA A 138 -11.22 -1.32 2.76
CA ALA A 138 -10.33 -2.43 2.41
C ALA A 138 -9.95 -2.38 0.92
N PRO A 139 -8.70 -2.75 0.54
CA PRO A 139 -8.23 -2.59 -0.82
C PRO A 139 -8.80 -3.62 -1.81
N THR A 140 -9.21 -4.80 -1.32
CA THR A 140 -9.64 -5.91 -2.18
C THR A 140 -10.79 -6.71 -1.55
N PRO A 141 -11.56 -7.45 -2.38
CA PRO A 141 -12.61 -8.36 -1.89
C PRO A 141 -12.09 -9.42 -0.91
N VAL A 142 -10.91 -10.00 -1.15
CA VAL A 142 -10.33 -11.01 -0.26
C VAL A 142 -9.99 -10.41 1.10
N VAL A 143 -9.37 -9.22 1.14
CA VAL A 143 -9.08 -8.51 2.41
C VAL A 143 -10.39 -8.17 3.14
N LYS A 144 -11.42 -7.72 2.43
CA LYS A 144 -12.74 -7.47 3.02
C LYS A 144 -13.29 -8.72 3.70
N GLN A 145 -13.33 -9.86 2.98
CA GLN A 145 -13.81 -11.13 3.52
C GLN A 145 -13.00 -11.59 4.74
N ASP A 146 -11.67 -11.40 4.72
CA ASP A 146 -10.82 -11.76 5.85
C ASP A 146 -11.16 -10.92 7.08
N LEU A 147 -11.33 -9.60 6.93
CA LEU A 147 -11.75 -8.73 8.04
C LEU A 147 -13.13 -9.10 8.58
N GLU A 148 -14.09 -9.44 7.72
CA GLU A 148 -15.42 -9.88 8.10
C GLU A 148 -15.38 -11.17 8.94
N LYS A 149 -14.48 -12.12 8.64
CA LYS A 149 -14.23 -13.32 9.46
C LYS A 149 -13.74 -12.99 10.87
N PHE A 150 -13.04 -11.85 11.04
CA PHE A 150 -12.60 -11.33 12.34
C PHE A 150 -13.61 -10.39 13.00
N GLY A 151 -14.87 -10.36 12.53
CA GLY A 151 -15.99 -9.64 13.16
C GLY A 151 -16.13 -8.17 12.75
N PHE A 152 -15.45 -7.71 11.70
CA PHE A 152 -15.67 -6.38 11.16
C PHE A 152 -16.98 -6.36 10.37
N THR A 153 -17.87 -5.41 10.65
CA THR A 153 -19.23 -5.36 10.06
C THR A 153 -19.44 -4.20 9.10
N ASN A 154 -18.50 -3.26 9.04
CA ASN A 154 -18.60 -2.01 8.28
C ASN A 154 -17.51 -1.88 7.21
N VAL A 155 -17.04 -3.00 6.65
CA VAL A 155 -15.98 -3.02 5.64
C VAL A 155 -16.54 -2.69 4.26
N VAL A 156 -15.93 -1.70 3.61
CA VAL A 156 -16.24 -1.27 2.24
C VAL A 156 -15.00 -1.40 1.35
N LEU A 157 -15.20 -1.51 0.04
CA LEU A 157 -14.10 -1.59 -0.90
C LEU A 157 -13.59 -0.19 -1.25
N TRP A 158 -12.28 -0.06 -1.24
CA TRP A 158 -11.56 1.07 -1.79
C TRP A 158 -10.32 0.55 -2.52
N THR A 159 -10.45 0.38 -3.83
CA THR A 159 -9.41 -0.17 -4.69
C THR A 159 -8.21 0.79 -4.86
N ARG A 160 -7.27 0.39 -5.67
CA ARG A 160 -6.06 1.17 -6.01
C ARG A 160 -5.99 1.36 -7.50
N GLY A 161 -5.15 2.30 -7.93
CA GLY A 161 -4.87 2.56 -9.32
C GLY A 161 -3.39 2.50 -9.63
N VAL A 162 -3.06 2.69 -10.90
CA VAL A 162 -1.72 2.89 -11.42
C VAL A 162 -1.67 4.17 -12.24
N ASP A 163 -0.53 4.84 -12.23
CA ASP A 163 -0.28 6.03 -13.06
C ASP A 163 0.21 5.57 -14.43
N LEU A 164 -0.68 5.60 -15.42
CA LEU A 164 -0.42 5.11 -16.78
C LEU A 164 0.43 6.07 -17.62
N ASP A 165 0.58 7.31 -17.17
CA ASP A 165 1.47 8.29 -17.80
C ASP A 165 2.94 8.03 -17.42
N ILE A 166 3.16 7.53 -16.20
CA ILE A 166 4.50 7.16 -15.72
C ILE A 166 4.84 5.72 -16.13
N PHE A 167 3.91 4.77 -15.84
CA PHE A 167 4.11 3.35 -16.10
C PHE A 167 3.43 2.97 -17.40
N HIS A 168 4.22 2.85 -18.47
CA HIS A 168 3.76 2.44 -19.80
C HIS A 168 4.84 1.65 -20.53
N PRO A 169 4.48 0.86 -21.55
CA PRO A 169 5.45 0.17 -22.39
C PRO A 169 6.40 1.16 -23.05
N MET A 170 7.70 0.86 -23.02
CA MET A 170 8.73 1.65 -23.69
C MET A 170 9.90 0.76 -24.13
N ASP A 171 10.62 1.17 -25.17
CA ASP A 171 11.87 0.51 -25.52
C ASP A 171 12.94 0.90 -24.51
N SER A 172 13.25 -0.01 -23.61
CA SER A 172 14.19 0.21 -22.52
C SER A 172 15.27 -0.86 -22.51
N LYS A 173 16.53 -0.40 -22.58
CA LYS A 173 17.75 -1.24 -22.54
C LYS A 173 18.56 -1.04 -21.27
N VAL A 174 17.94 -0.53 -20.21
CA VAL A 174 18.64 -0.23 -18.94
C VAL A 174 19.14 -1.49 -18.23
N LEU A 175 18.58 -2.66 -18.54
CA LEU A 175 19.01 -3.97 -18.02
C LEU A 175 19.74 -4.72 -19.15
N ASN A 176 21.03 -4.48 -19.29
CA ASN A 176 21.86 -5.10 -20.36
C ASN A 176 22.50 -6.40 -19.85
N THR A 177 21.73 -7.48 -19.81
CA THR A 177 22.16 -8.80 -19.34
C THR A 177 21.49 -9.93 -20.13
N ALA A 178 21.87 -11.18 -19.83
CA ALA A 178 21.25 -12.36 -20.43
C ALA A 178 19.73 -12.40 -20.16
N ARG A 179 18.99 -12.63 -21.21
CA ARG A 179 17.52 -12.80 -21.14
C ARG A 179 17.16 -14.29 -21.00
N PRO A 180 16.00 -14.62 -20.45
CA PRO A 180 14.98 -13.72 -19.93
C PRO A 180 15.41 -13.00 -18.63
N ILE A 181 14.85 -11.81 -18.36
CA ILE A 181 15.14 -10.96 -17.22
C ILE A 181 13.97 -11.09 -16.23
N PHE A 182 14.25 -11.62 -15.03
CA PHE A 182 13.32 -11.72 -13.92
C PHE A 182 13.60 -10.61 -12.91
N LEU A 183 12.59 -9.79 -12.62
CA LEU A 183 12.69 -8.59 -11.80
C LEU A 183 11.87 -8.70 -10.52
N TYR A 184 12.46 -8.36 -9.38
CA TYR A 184 11.74 -8.04 -8.16
C TYR A 184 11.84 -6.53 -7.90
N VAL A 185 10.74 -5.90 -7.49
CA VAL A 185 10.71 -4.52 -7.02
C VAL A 185 9.98 -4.45 -5.70
N GLY A 186 10.61 -3.84 -4.70
CA GLY A 186 9.99 -3.64 -3.40
C GLY A 186 10.99 -3.62 -2.26
N ARG A 187 10.45 -3.50 -1.03
CA ARG A 187 11.26 -3.57 0.19
C ARG A 187 11.92 -4.94 0.33
N VAL A 188 13.23 -4.94 0.59
CA VAL A 188 14.00 -6.18 0.79
C VAL A 188 13.95 -6.56 2.28
N ALA A 189 12.93 -7.31 2.67
CA ALA A 189 12.64 -7.70 4.04
C ALA A 189 12.07 -9.12 4.11
N VAL A 190 12.11 -9.72 5.30
CA VAL A 190 11.70 -11.13 5.53
C VAL A 190 10.24 -11.35 5.11
N GLU A 191 9.34 -10.44 5.44
CA GLU A 191 7.92 -10.50 5.10
C GLU A 191 7.64 -10.45 3.59
N LYS A 192 8.59 -9.96 2.79
CA LYS A 192 8.51 -9.93 1.32
C LYS A 192 9.04 -11.19 0.65
N ASN A 193 9.62 -12.10 1.43
CA ASN A 193 10.04 -13.42 0.97
C ASN A 193 10.96 -13.40 -0.28
N VAL A 194 11.78 -12.35 -0.40
CA VAL A 194 12.65 -12.12 -1.59
C VAL A 194 13.58 -13.30 -1.85
N GLU A 195 14.06 -13.93 -0.77
CA GLU A 195 14.94 -15.08 -0.87
C GLU A 195 14.33 -16.26 -1.64
N ALA A 196 13.01 -16.46 -1.55
CA ALA A 196 12.33 -17.49 -2.35
C ALA A 196 12.52 -17.28 -3.85
N PHE A 197 12.54 -16.03 -4.33
CA PHE A 197 12.88 -15.71 -5.71
C PHE A 197 14.36 -15.91 -6.02
N LEU A 198 15.26 -15.48 -5.12
CA LEU A 198 16.70 -15.55 -5.37
C LEU A 198 17.21 -16.98 -5.47
N LYS A 199 16.60 -17.93 -4.74
CA LYS A 199 16.93 -19.37 -4.77
C LYS A 199 16.51 -20.10 -6.04
N LEU A 200 15.58 -19.56 -6.81
CA LEU A 200 15.06 -20.27 -7.98
C LEU A 200 16.16 -20.50 -9.01
N ASP A 201 16.15 -21.70 -9.59
CA ASP A 201 16.92 -21.98 -10.79
C ASP A 201 16.09 -21.54 -12.02
N LEU A 202 16.45 -20.37 -12.57
CA LEU A 202 15.78 -19.74 -13.69
C LEU A 202 16.79 -19.45 -14.81
N PRO A 203 16.38 -19.58 -16.08
CA PRO A 203 17.22 -19.16 -17.19
C PRO A 203 17.43 -17.64 -17.17
N GLY A 204 18.55 -17.16 -17.71
CA GLY A 204 18.80 -15.71 -17.85
C GLY A 204 19.27 -15.02 -16.56
N SER A 205 18.72 -13.86 -16.24
CA SER A 205 19.23 -13.03 -15.16
C SER A 205 18.16 -12.60 -14.14
N LYS A 206 18.60 -12.40 -12.89
CA LYS A 206 17.75 -11.92 -11.79
C LYS A 206 18.16 -10.51 -11.39
N TRP A 207 17.16 -9.67 -11.14
CA TRP A 207 17.32 -8.28 -10.76
C TRP A 207 16.44 -7.94 -9.56
N VAL A 208 16.99 -7.12 -8.65
CA VAL A 208 16.29 -6.65 -7.44
C VAL A 208 16.40 -5.13 -7.39
N ALA A 209 15.25 -4.44 -7.39
CA ALA A 209 15.17 -3.00 -7.14
C ALA A 209 14.50 -2.74 -5.78
N GLY A 210 15.17 -1.99 -4.93
CA GLY A 210 14.71 -1.63 -3.59
C GLY A 210 15.77 -1.84 -2.53
N GLU A 211 15.42 -1.44 -1.31
CA GLU A 211 16.25 -1.55 -0.11
C GLU A 211 15.47 -2.17 1.05
N GLY A 212 16.18 -2.51 2.10
CA GLY A 212 15.57 -3.02 3.32
C GLY A 212 16.54 -3.82 4.19
N PRO A 213 16.09 -4.21 5.38
CA PRO A 213 16.96 -4.80 6.41
C PRO A 213 17.62 -6.12 5.99
N ALA A 214 17.04 -6.86 5.05
CA ALA A 214 17.62 -8.13 4.59
C ALA A 214 18.60 -7.97 3.40
N LEU A 215 18.76 -6.75 2.83
CA LEU A 215 19.53 -6.56 1.59
C LEU A 215 21.00 -6.96 1.73
N ALA A 216 21.68 -6.55 2.81
CA ALA A 216 23.10 -6.81 2.99
C ALA A 216 23.38 -8.33 3.07
N GLU A 217 22.57 -9.06 3.82
CA GLU A 217 22.68 -10.52 3.93
C GLU A 217 22.41 -11.19 2.58
N LEU A 218 21.32 -10.81 1.89
CA LEU A 218 20.97 -11.41 0.60
C LEU A 218 22.01 -11.11 -0.48
N LYS A 219 22.60 -9.92 -0.53
CA LYS A 219 23.73 -9.63 -1.43
C LYS A 219 24.94 -10.53 -1.19
N SER A 220 25.27 -10.80 0.06
CA SER A 220 26.39 -11.69 0.41
C SER A 220 26.12 -13.14 0.00
N ARG A 221 24.87 -13.60 0.14
CA ARG A 221 24.48 -14.99 -0.16
C ARG A 221 24.21 -15.24 -1.65
N TYR A 222 23.79 -14.20 -2.38
CA TYR A 222 23.43 -14.26 -3.80
C TYR A 222 24.18 -13.20 -4.62
N PRO A 223 25.53 -13.23 -4.68
CA PRO A 223 26.34 -12.21 -5.36
C PRO A 223 26.14 -12.17 -6.88
N GLN A 224 25.60 -13.23 -7.47
CA GLN A 224 25.29 -13.31 -8.91
C GLN A 224 24.03 -12.53 -9.32
N VAL A 225 23.24 -12.05 -8.37
CA VAL A 225 22.02 -11.26 -8.62
C VAL A 225 22.39 -9.79 -8.77
N ASN A 226 21.69 -9.10 -9.66
CA ASN A 226 21.88 -7.67 -9.88
C ASN A 226 21.01 -6.84 -8.94
N TYR A 227 21.59 -5.88 -8.23
CA TYR A 227 20.88 -5.05 -7.25
C TYR A 227 20.96 -3.58 -7.64
N LEU A 228 19.81 -2.93 -7.82
CA LEU A 228 19.70 -1.54 -8.28
C LEU A 228 19.56 -0.51 -7.16
N GLY A 229 19.24 -0.93 -5.93
CA GLY A 229 18.90 0.00 -4.85
C GLY A 229 17.52 0.66 -5.05
N VAL A 230 17.32 1.80 -4.41
CA VAL A 230 16.07 2.58 -4.53
C VAL A 230 16.08 3.38 -5.83
N LEU A 231 14.98 3.32 -6.54
CA LEU A 231 14.77 4.02 -7.82
C LEU A 231 13.58 4.97 -7.72
N THR A 232 13.61 6.04 -8.49
CA THR A 232 12.45 6.92 -8.74
C THR A 232 11.39 6.19 -9.57
N GLN A 233 10.15 6.70 -9.57
CA GLN A 233 9.08 6.10 -10.39
C GLN A 233 9.42 6.04 -11.88
N ALA A 234 10.05 7.10 -12.43
CA ALA A 234 10.47 7.13 -13.82
C ALA A 234 11.57 6.10 -14.15
N GLU A 235 12.50 5.86 -13.22
CA GLU A 235 13.53 4.82 -13.37
C GLU A 235 12.90 3.42 -13.22
N LEU A 236 11.97 3.23 -12.26
CA LEU A 236 11.22 1.99 -12.10
C LEU A 236 10.44 1.63 -13.37
N ALA A 237 9.78 2.60 -14.01
CA ALA A 237 9.07 2.37 -15.27
C ALA A 237 9.98 1.80 -16.36
N LYS A 238 11.21 2.35 -16.48
CA LYS A 238 12.22 1.84 -17.44
C LYS A 238 12.67 0.42 -17.09
N VAL A 239 12.86 0.14 -15.80
CA VAL A 239 13.29 -1.18 -15.31
C VAL A 239 12.19 -2.22 -15.51
N TYR A 240 10.93 -1.88 -15.20
CA TYR A 240 9.80 -2.76 -15.51
C TYR A 240 9.70 -3.03 -17.01
N ALA A 241 9.71 -2.00 -17.85
CA ALA A 241 9.59 -2.16 -19.31
C ALA A 241 10.72 -3.04 -19.90
N ALA A 242 11.93 -3.00 -19.32
CA ALA A 242 13.07 -3.82 -19.73
C ALA A 242 12.97 -5.29 -19.30
N ALA A 243 12.23 -5.61 -18.25
CA ALA A 243 12.10 -6.97 -17.71
C ALA A 243 11.16 -7.84 -18.56
N ASP A 244 11.39 -9.15 -18.54
CA ASP A 244 10.51 -10.14 -19.19
C ASP A 244 9.41 -10.64 -18.25
N VAL A 245 9.72 -10.77 -16.95
CA VAL A 245 8.79 -11.18 -15.91
C VAL A 245 9.04 -10.37 -14.65
N PHE A 246 7.98 -9.84 -14.06
CA PHE A 246 8.00 -9.31 -12.70
C PHE A 246 7.66 -10.42 -11.71
N VAL A 247 8.56 -10.70 -10.78
CA VAL A 247 8.37 -11.77 -9.78
C VAL A 247 7.93 -11.18 -8.45
N PHE A 248 6.79 -11.63 -7.95
CA PHE A 248 6.19 -11.19 -6.70
C PHE A 248 6.14 -12.35 -5.69
N PRO A 249 7.21 -12.56 -4.90
CA PRO A 249 7.34 -13.70 -4.00
C PRO A 249 6.65 -13.51 -2.65
N SER A 250 6.04 -12.35 -2.39
CA SER A 250 5.36 -12.03 -1.14
C SER A 250 4.13 -12.90 -0.92
N ARG A 251 3.85 -13.25 0.35
CA ARG A 251 2.66 -14.02 0.75
C ARG A 251 1.69 -13.22 1.62
N THR A 252 2.01 -11.97 1.97
CA THR A 252 1.30 -11.21 3.02
C THR A 252 0.89 -9.79 2.60
N ASP A 253 0.93 -9.46 1.32
CA ASP A 253 0.49 -8.15 0.84
C ASP A 253 -1.03 -8.04 0.79
N THR A 254 -1.54 -6.82 1.00
CA THR A 254 -2.97 -6.52 0.92
C THR A 254 -3.44 -6.25 -0.50
N PHE A 255 -2.58 -5.68 -1.35
CA PHE A 255 -2.89 -5.34 -2.75
C PHE A 255 -1.67 -5.58 -3.66
N GLY A 256 -0.56 -4.89 -3.41
CA GLY A 256 0.64 -4.97 -4.23
C GLY A 256 0.59 -3.99 -5.42
N LEU A 257 0.73 -2.68 -5.17
CA LEU A 257 0.78 -1.65 -6.24
C LEU A 257 1.80 -1.96 -7.32
N VAL A 258 2.92 -2.56 -6.95
CA VAL A 258 4.00 -2.98 -7.86
C VAL A 258 3.54 -3.99 -8.93
N LEU A 259 2.47 -4.76 -8.65
CA LEU A 259 1.85 -5.64 -9.65
C LEU A 259 1.28 -4.81 -10.80
N LEU A 260 0.51 -3.76 -10.46
CA LEU A 260 -0.08 -2.87 -11.46
C LEU A 260 0.99 -2.06 -12.20
N GLU A 261 2.05 -1.62 -11.51
CA GLU A 261 3.17 -0.90 -12.14
C GLU A 261 3.86 -1.76 -13.21
N ALA A 262 4.12 -3.04 -12.89
CA ALA A 262 4.69 -3.99 -13.83
C ALA A 262 3.77 -4.24 -15.03
N LEU A 263 2.50 -4.57 -14.77
CA LEU A 263 1.49 -4.79 -15.81
C LEU A 263 1.32 -3.57 -16.70
N ALA A 264 1.29 -2.36 -16.13
CA ALA A 264 1.19 -1.11 -16.86
C ALA A 264 2.36 -0.88 -17.83
N CYS A 265 3.57 -1.37 -17.49
CA CYS A 265 4.72 -1.39 -18.37
C CYS A 265 4.71 -2.56 -19.38
N GLY A 266 3.65 -3.34 -19.41
CA GLY A 266 3.52 -4.53 -20.26
C GLY A 266 4.36 -5.70 -19.74
N THR A 267 4.72 -5.76 -18.46
CA THR A 267 5.54 -6.82 -17.90
C THR A 267 4.66 -7.80 -17.13
N PRO A 268 4.53 -9.06 -17.63
CA PRO A 268 3.74 -10.08 -16.97
C PRO A 268 4.23 -10.39 -15.55
N VAL A 269 3.32 -10.79 -14.67
CA VAL A 269 3.59 -11.07 -13.27
C VAL A 269 3.67 -12.56 -13.01
N ALA A 270 4.65 -12.98 -12.19
CA ALA A 270 4.72 -14.33 -11.60
C ALA A 270 4.54 -14.20 -10.08
N ALA A 271 3.58 -14.92 -9.50
CA ALA A 271 3.25 -14.80 -8.08
C ALA A 271 2.78 -16.12 -7.45
N TYR A 272 2.75 -16.17 -6.12
CA TYR A 272 1.96 -17.17 -5.40
C TYR A 272 0.47 -16.82 -5.48
N PRO A 273 -0.45 -17.83 -5.46
CA PRO A 273 -1.90 -17.61 -5.43
C PRO A 273 -2.35 -17.22 -4.00
N VAL A 274 -2.05 -15.98 -3.63
CA VAL A 274 -2.36 -15.39 -2.31
C VAL A 274 -3.05 -14.05 -2.48
N THR A 275 -3.55 -13.48 -1.38
CA THR A 275 -4.14 -12.13 -1.36
C THR A 275 -3.21 -11.10 -2.00
N GLY A 276 -3.76 -10.15 -2.72
CA GLY A 276 -3.05 -9.24 -3.59
C GLY A 276 -2.98 -9.79 -5.01
N PRO A 277 -2.10 -10.76 -5.33
CA PRO A 277 -2.09 -11.41 -6.63
C PRO A 277 -3.45 -11.94 -7.09
N ILE A 278 -4.18 -12.68 -6.25
CA ILE A 278 -5.51 -13.21 -6.59
C ILE A 278 -6.47 -12.07 -6.97
N ASP A 279 -6.48 -10.98 -6.20
CA ASP A 279 -7.39 -9.87 -6.44
C ASP A 279 -6.98 -9.00 -7.64
N VAL A 280 -5.67 -8.83 -7.88
CA VAL A 280 -5.14 -7.96 -8.93
C VAL A 280 -5.07 -8.67 -10.27
N LEU A 281 -4.62 -9.93 -10.32
CA LEU A 281 -4.48 -10.71 -11.53
C LEU A 281 -5.79 -11.42 -11.89
N GLY A 282 -6.53 -11.91 -10.89
CA GLY A 282 -7.77 -12.68 -11.09
C GLY A 282 -7.57 -13.81 -12.09
N ASP A 283 -8.60 -14.09 -12.87
CA ASP A 283 -8.57 -15.05 -13.97
C ASP A 283 -8.20 -14.40 -15.31
N GLY A 284 -7.71 -13.16 -15.27
CA GLY A 284 -7.50 -12.33 -16.46
C GLY A 284 -6.29 -12.68 -17.32
N GLY A 285 -5.45 -13.64 -16.94
CA GLY A 285 -4.32 -14.09 -17.74
C GLY A 285 -3.18 -13.06 -17.91
N ALA A 286 -3.18 -11.96 -17.14
CA ALA A 286 -2.12 -10.93 -17.17
C ALA A 286 -0.89 -11.33 -16.35
N GLY A 287 -0.95 -12.40 -15.59
CA GLY A 287 0.11 -13.00 -14.79
C GLY A 287 -0.14 -14.47 -14.56
N ALA A 288 0.87 -15.18 -14.12
CA ALA A 288 0.81 -16.59 -13.73
C ALA A 288 0.91 -16.72 -12.20
N MET A 289 0.01 -17.52 -11.64
CA MET A 289 -0.01 -17.80 -10.20
C MET A 289 0.12 -19.31 -9.96
N HIS A 290 1.16 -19.71 -9.23
CA HIS A 290 1.38 -21.11 -8.92
C HIS A 290 1.97 -21.29 -7.51
N GLN A 291 1.72 -22.44 -6.84
CA GLN A 291 2.32 -22.74 -5.54
C GLN A 291 3.84 -22.95 -5.63
N ASP A 292 4.33 -23.39 -6.78
CA ASP A 292 5.73 -23.33 -7.15
C ASP A 292 6.00 -22.04 -7.92
N LEU A 293 6.77 -21.14 -7.30
CA LEU A 293 7.08 -19.83 -7.89
C LEU A 293 7.93 -19.97 -9.18
N ARG A 294 8.70 -21.03 -9.33
CA ARG A 294 9.46 -21.31 -10.54
C ARG A 294 8.52 -21.55 -11.74
N GLU A 295 7.51 -22.38 -11.54
CA GLU A 295 6.50 -22.63 -12.57
C GLU A 295 5.75 -21.35 -12.93
N ALA A 296 5.34 -20.55 -11.94
CA ALA A 296 4.75 -19.22 -12.21
C ALA A 296 5.67 -18.35 -13.08
N CYS A 297 6.98 -18.32 -12.81
CA CYS A 297 7.94 -17.57 -13.61
C CYS A 297 8.02 -18.05 -15.06
N LEU A 298 8.04 -19.37 -15.28
CA LEU A 298 8.15 -19.95 -16.61
C LEU A 298 6.85 -19.80 -17.42
N GLU A 299 5.70 -19.88 -16.76
CA GLU A 299 4.40 -19.61 -17.37
C GLU A 299 4.25 -18.14 -17.75
N ALA A 300 4.66 -17.22 -16.88
CA ALA A 300 4.58 -15.78 -17.11
C ALA A 300 5.37 -15.33 -18.35
N LEU A 301 6.47 -16.02 -18.72
CA LEU A 301 7.24 -15.75 -19.94
C LEU A 301 6.43 -15.92 -21.23
N ARG A 302 5.31 -16.64 -21.19
CA ARG A 302 4.45 -16.92 -22.36
C ARG A 302 3.31 -15.92 -22.52
N ILE A 303 3.13 -15.02 -21.56
CA ILE A 303 2.04 -14.05 -21.55
C ILE A 303 2.36 -12.89 -22.47
N ASP A 304 1.40 -12.49 -23.29
CA ASP A 304 1.52 -11.32 -24.17
C ASP A 304 1.61 -10.02 -23.33
N ARG A 305 2.63 -9.22 -23.62
CA ARG A 305 2.88 -7.94 -22.95
C ARG A 305 1.76 -6.92 -23.18
N ASN A 306 1.11 -6.93 -24.35
CA ASN A 306 -0.04 -6.06 -24.63
C ASN A 306 -1.25 -6.46 -23.81
N HIS A 307 -1.44 -7.76 -23.57
CA HIS A 307 -2.49 -8.25 -22.69
C HIS A 307 -2.25 -7.80 -21.25
N ALA A 308 -1.01 -7.91 -20.76
CA ALA A 308 -0.65 -7.42 -19.42
C ALA A 308 -0.93 -5.91 -19.27
N ARG A 309 -0.57 -5.11 -20.26
CA ARG A 309 -0.86 -3.66 -20.30
C ARG A 309 -2.36 -3.38 -20.28
N GLY A 310 -3.14 -4.00 -21.17
CA GLY A 310 -4.59 -3.80 -21.25
C GLY A 310 -5.32 -4.18 -19.96
N TRP A 311 -4.77 -5.15 -19.21
CA TRP A 311 -5.31 -5.50 -17.89
C TRP A 311 -5.11 -4.38 -16.85
N ALA A 312 -3.93 -3.74 -16.83
CA ALA A 312 -3.62 -2.65 -15.90
C ALA A 312 -4.49 -1.40 -16.13
N GLU A 313 -4.94 -1.15 -17.36
CA GLU A 313 -5.79 0.01 -17.71
C GLU A 313 -7.15 0.01 -16.99
N ARG A 314 -7.56 -1.13 -16.45
CA ARG A 314 -8.79 -1.27 -15.64
C ARG A 314 -8.66 -0.65 -14.25
N PHE A 315 -7.45 -0.29 -13.82
CA PHE A 315 -7.14 0.21 -12.48
C PHE A 315 -6.76 1.70 -12.54
N SER A 316 -7.75 2.56 -12.34
CA SER A 316 -7.59 4.02 -12.39
C SER A 316 -7.54 4.63 -10.99
N TRP A 317 -6.59 5.54 -10.76
CA TRP A 317 -6.56 6.35 -9.53
C TRP A 317 -7.77 7.28 -9.43
N ALA A 318 -8.28 7.80 -10.55
CA ALA A 318 -9.50 8.61 -10.57
C ALA A 318 -10.70 7.82 -10.03
N ALA A 319 -10.97 6.63 -10.59
CA ALA A 319 -12.06 5.77 -10.13
C ALA A 319 -11.88 5.32 -8.66
N ALA A 320 -10.65 5.01 -8.24
CA ALA A 320 -10.36 4.67 -6.85
C ALA A 320 -10.62 5.85 -5.89
N SER A 321 -10.34 7.08 -6.33
CA SER A 321 -10.55 8.29 -5.52
C SER A 321 -12.02 8.72 -5.47
N GLU A 322 -12.78 8.49 -6.53
CA GLU A 322 -14.25 8.62 -6.51
C GLU A 322 -14.88 7.63 -5.53
N GLN A 323 -14.43 6.37 -5.54
CA GLN A 323 -14.81 5.36 -4.55
C GLN A 323 -14.52 5.82 -3.11
N PHE A 324 -13.31 6.35 -2.87
CA PHE A 324 -12.93 6.91 -1.58
C PHE A 324 -13.88 8.02 -1.16
N ALA A 325 -14.13 9.01 -2.03
CA ALA A 325 -15.01 10.14 -1.75
C ALA A 325 -16.45 9.69 -1.45
N ALA A 326 -16.96 8.70 -2.17
CA ALA A 326 -18.29 8.13 -1.95
C ALA A 326 -18.47 7.47 -0.58
N HIS A 327 -17.38 6.96 0.00
CA HIS A 327 -17.38 6.34 1.34
C HIS A 327 -17.19 7.35 2.47
N LEU A 328 -16.76 8.57 2.19
CA LEU A 328 -16.64 9.61 3.21
C LEU A 328 -18.01 9.96 3.78
N LYS A 329 -18.04 10.23 5.07
CA LYS A 329 -19.27 10.63 5.77
C LYS A 329 -19.15 12.07 6.21
N PRO A 330 -20.10 12.93 5.80
CA PRO A 330 -20.10 14.33 6.20
C PRO A 330 -20.19 14.51 7.70
N LEU A 331 -19.43 15.46 8.24
CA LEU A 331 -19.53 15.89 9.63
C LEU A 331 -20.79 16.76 9.82
N PRO A 332 -21.49 16.65 10.95
CA PRO A 332 -22.62 17.52 11.25
C PRO A 332 -22.12 18.96 11.51
N HIS A 333 -22.38 19.84 10.55
CA HIS A 333 -21.87 21.22 10.56
C HIS A 333 -22.37 22.11 11.70
N ALA A 334 -23.52 21.80 12.30
CA ALA A 334 -24.18 22.69 13.27
C ALA A 334 -23.70 22.49 14.73
N SER A 335 -23.44 21.25 15.17
CA SER A 335 -23.11 20.96 16.57
C SER A 335 -21.63 21.14 16.89
N TYR A 336 -20.75 21.02 15.91
CA TYR A 336 -19.31 21.03 16.11
C TYR A 336 -18.73 22.43 16.40
N ARG A 337 -19.31 23.48 15.76
CA ARG A 337 -18.84 24.87 15.92
C ARG A 337 -19.23 25.48 17.25
N GLU A 338 -20.37 25.10 17.82
CA GLU A 338 -20.86 25.66 19.10
C GLU A 338 -20.12 25.08 20.30
N GLU A 339 -19.80 23.77 20.31
CA GLU A 339 -19.05 23.13 21.41
C GLU A 339 -17.54 23.51 21.41
N SER A 340 -16.95 23.73 20.22
CA SER A 340 -15.53 24.12 20.08
C SER A 340 -15.30 25.59 20.49
N ALA A 341 -16.32 26.45 20.42
CA ALA A 341 -16.25 27.84 20.85
C ALA A 341 -16.48 28.01 22.37
N ALA A 342 -17.03 26.98 23.02
CA ALA A 342 -17.35 26.98 24.45
C ALA A 342 -16.32 26.25 25.34
N ALA A 343 -15.28 25.62 24.74
CA ALA A 343 -14.20 24.87 25.40
C ALA A 343 -12.81 25.51 25.17
#